data_a23ac2d9158f3a8eb5e9b55610986b37
#
_entry.id   a23ac2d9158f3a8eb5e9b55610986b37
#
_cell.length_a   1.000
_cell.length_b   1.000
_cell.length_c   1.000
_cell.angle_alpha   90.00
_cell.angle_beta   90.00
_cell.angle_gamma   90.00
#
_symmetry.space_group_name_H-M   'P 1'
#
loop_
_entity.id
_entity.type
_entity.pdbx_description
1 polymer ?
#
loop_
_entity_poly.entity_id
_entity_poly.type
_entity_poly.pdbx_seq_one_letter_code
_entity_poly.pdbx_strand_id
1 'polypeptide(L)'
;VNGTHPPAELRGQVGGFPVWPPQVRIETAATTPLLDTALDWLAANLRWFDPVHWDRFLPPRQFREGTVLELLVLCRILRRGERHDHPLIDGALELAYTLVSAESFHAALGRGDEKFPYRAYLVALLADLGRPVPTAAERVRTVLTTGCGGWNGTWRTPLSLLELRYVLELGQFPNSLPSTADLLSRTIVTAGPDPLYLRDDEVYALTHVVFYATDFAARSMHIDPELIDTMRTLLGTYLALGDMDLAGELLLSLHAVHPGDCTITAHGWDSLARHRLSEGAVPGPLFDPVRWSGLRAEVAEAYAFGTCHHTTMVAAMAVAERERHHARIP
;
A
#
# COMPACT_ATOMS: atom_id res chain seq x y z
N VAL A 1 -64.12 8.32 -32.91
CA VAL A 1 -63.72 8.65 -34.25
C VAL A 1 -62.25 9.01 -34.26
N ASN A 2 -61.47 8.27 -34.98
CA ASN A 2 -60.06 8.47 -35.40
C ASN A 2 -58.97 8.43 -34.37
N GLY A 3 -58.33 7.24 -34.35
CA GLY A 3 -57.00 7.01 -33.84
C GLY A 3 -55.94 7.63 -34.74
N THR A 4 -54.88 8.08 -34.13
CA THR A 4 -53.59 8.23 -34.77
C THR A 4 -52.55 7.61 -33.87
N HIS A 5 -51.96 6.51 -34.34
CA HIS A 5 -50.78 5.91 -33.75
C HIS A 5 -49.58 6.87 -33.91
N PRO A 6 -48.73 7.05 -32.88
CA PRO A 6 -47.42 7.64 -33.10
C PRO A 6 -46.47 6.62 -33.72
N PRO A 7 -45.49 7.08 -34.51
CA PRO A 7 -44.60 6.20 -35.27
C PRO A 7 -43.61 5.48 -34.35
N ALA A 8 -43.38 4.21 -34.67
CA ALA A 8 -42.32 3.38 -34.13
C ALA A 8 -40.97 3.83 -34.68
N GLU A 9 -40.22 4.64 -33.94
CA GLU A 9 -38.79 4.85 -34.18
C GLU A 9 -38.19 5.61 -32.98
N LEU A 10 -37.91 4.91 -31.92
CA LEU A 10 -36.88 5.25 -30.90
C LEU A 10 -36.52 3.96 -30.12
N ARG A 11 -36.00 2.98 -30.85
CA ARG A 11 -35.14 1.97 -30.22
C ARG A 11 -33.80 2.64 -30.08
N GLY A 12 -33.64 3.41 -28.99
CA GLY A 12 -32.36 3.88 -28.54
C GLY A 12 -31.43 2.68 -28.34
N GLN A 13 -30.30 2.71 -29.00
CA GLN A 13 -29.18 1.85 -28.79
C GLN A 13 -28.86 1.90 -27.26
N VAL A 14 -29.15 0.81 -26.59
CA VAL A 14 -28.53 0.53 -25.26
C VAL A 14 -27.04 0.45 -25.57
N GLY A 15 -26.31 1.50 -25.22
CA GLY A 15 -24.88 1.54 -25.34
C GLY A 15 -24.34 0.29 -24.63
N GLY A 16 -23.68 -0.58 -25.40
CA GLY A 16 -22.99 -1.72 -24.84
C GLY A 16 -22.02 -1.21 -23.79
N PHE A 17 -22.02 -1.83 -22.62
CA PHE A 17 -20.95 -1.68 -21.65
C PHE A 17 -19.62 -1.80 -22.42
N PRO A 18 -18.61 -0.97 -22.09
CA PRO A 18 -17.32 -1.07 -22.73
C PRO A 18 -16.85 -2.53 -22.57
N VAL A 19 -16.73 -3.20 -23.72
CA VAL A 19 -16.10 -4.52 -23.75
C VAL A 19 -14.71 -4.27 -23.23
N TRP A 20 -14.39 -4.91 -22.10
CA TRP A 20 -13.05 -4.94 -21.49
C TRP A 20 -12.01 -5.11 -22.61
N PRO A 21 -10.92 -4.32 -22.62
CA PRO A 21 -9.98 -4.31 -23.73
C PRO A 21 -9.49 -5.72 -24.05
N PRO A 22 -9.06 -5.98 -25.31
CA PRO A 22 -8.67 -7.29 -25.77
C PRO A 22 -7.66 -7.87 -24.80
N GLN A 23 -7.91 -9.09 -24.35
CA GLN A 23 -7.10 -9.84 -23.42
C GLN A 23 -5.63 -9.67 -23.82
N VAL A 24 -4.89 -8.81 -23.08
CA VAL A 24 -3.45 -8.93 -23.02
C VAL A 24 -3.22 -10.39 -22.70
N ARG A 25 -2.47 -11.11 -23.54
CA ARG A 25 -2.20 -12.52 -23.33
C ARG A 25 -1.73 -12.69 -21.91
N ILE A 26 -2.65 -13.16 -21.05
CA ILE A 26 -2.29 -13.70 -19.76
C ILE A 26 -1.65 -15.01 -20.12
N GLU A 27 -0.34 -15.01 -20.27
CA GLU A 27 0.39 -16.25 -20.35
C GLU A 27 0.08 -16.98 -19.05
N THR A 28 -0.53 -18.16 -19.18
CA THR A 28 -0.49 -19.17 -18.13
C THR A 28 0.96 -19.62 -18.02
N ALA A 29 1.81 -18.69 -17.56
CA ALA A 29 3.20 -18.98 -17.25
C ALA A 29 3.17 -19.90 -16.03
N ALA A 30 3.50 -21.13 -16.29
CA ALA A 30 3.73 -22.12 -15.27
C ALA A 30 4.61 -21.54 -14.16
N THR A 31 4.11 -21.60 -12.91
CA THR A 31 4.85 -21.92 -11.71
C THR A 31 5.84 -20.91 -11.10
N THR A 32 6.01 -19.68 -11.56
CA THR A 32 6.75 -18.71 -10.75
C THR A 32 5.77 -18.05 -9.79
N PRO A 33 5.97 -18.15 -8.47
CA PRO A 33 5.06 -17.53 -7.50
C PRO A 33 4.93 -16.03 -7.77
N LEU A 34 3.75 -15.47 -7.56
CA LEU A 34 3.50 -14.02 -7.71
C LEU A 34 4.52 -13.20 -6.93
N LEU A 35 4.86 -13.64 -5.71
CA LEU A 35 5.80 -12.93 -4.85
C LEU A 35 7.16 -12.77 -5.52
N ASP A 36 7.77 -13.84 -6.03
CA ASP A 36 9.11 -13.80 -6.60
C ASP A 36 9.15 -12.86 -7.82
N THR A 37 8.19 -12.96 -8.73
CA THR A 37 8.15 -12.08 -9.91
C THR A 37 7.90 -10.61 -9.55
N ALA A 38 7.07 -10.34 -8.54
CA ALA A 38 6.85 -8.98 -8.06
C ALA A 38 8.13 -8.38 -7.44
N LEU A 39 8.85 -9.17 -6.63
CA LEU A 39 10.11 -8.73 -6.02
C LEU A 39 11.20 -8.52 -7.07
N ASP A 40 11.32 -9.39 -8.06
CA ASP A 40 12.26 -9.23 -9.17
C ASP A 40 11.97 -7.96 -9.98
N TRP A 41 10.67 -7.69 -10.25
CA TRP A 41 10.28 -6.47 -10.94
C TRP A 41 10.61 -5.21 -10.12
N LEU A 42 10.32 -5.21 -8.82
CA LEU A 42 10.67 -4.09 -7.94
C LEU A 42 12.19 -3.87 -7.88
N ALA A 43 12.97 -4.94 -7.80
CA ALA A 43 14.43 -4.87 -7.80
C ALA A 43 15.00 -4.31 -9.11
N ALA A 44 14.47 -4.76 -10.25
CA ALA A 44 14.85 -4.24 -11.57
C ALA A 44 14.51 -2.76 -11.76
N ASN A 45 13.50 -2.28 -11.02
CA ASN A 45 13.00 -0.91 -11.09
C ASN A 45 13.44 -0.03 -9.90
N LEU A 46 14.40 -0.46 -9.11
CA LEU A 46 14.82 0.21 -7.89
C LEU A 46 15.20 1.70 -8.09
N ARG A 47 15.78 2.04 -9.27
CA ARG A 47 16.12 3.42 -9.61
C ARG A 47 14.95 4.40 -9.56
N TRP A 48 13.72 3.93 -9.83
CA TRP A 48 12.53 4.76 -9.85
C TRP A 48 12.03 5.15 -8.45
N PHE A 49 12.50 4.46 -7.40
CA PHE A 49 12.24 4.84 -6.03
C PHE A 49 13.08 6.06 -5.59
N ASP A 50 14.19 6.36 -6.27
CA ASP A 50 14.97 7.57 -5.98
C ASP A 50 14.15 8.83 -6.28
N PRO A 51 13.91 9.71 -5.30
CA PRO A 51 13.13 10.93 -5.48
C PRO A 51 13.68 11.86 -6.58
N VAL A 52 15.00 11.88 -6.79
CA VAL A 52 15.63 12.70 -7.85
C VAL A 52 15.33 12.13 -9.23
N HIS A 53 15.36 10.80 -9.36
CA HIS A 53 15.01 10.15 -10.61
C HIS A 53 13.51 10.23 -10.88
N TRP A 54 12.68 10.04 -9.86
CA TRP A 54 11.23 10.22 -9.94
C TRP A 54 10.82 11.58 -10.51
N ASP A 55 11.35 12.67 -9.92
CA ASP A 55 10.97 14.04 -10.28
C ASP A 55 11.31 14.42 -11.74
N ARG A 56 12.15 13.63 -12.42
CA ARG A 56 12.49 13.88 -13.84
C ARG A 56 11.44 13.36 -14.82
N PHE A 57 10.67 12.34 -14.45
CA PHE A 57 9.81 11.60 -15.37
C PHE A 57 8.37 11.46 -14.89
N LEU A 58 8.13 11.59 -13.61
CA LEU A 58 6.83 11.35 -12.99
C LEU A 58 6.31 12.62 -12.29
N PRO A 59 4.99 12.72 -12.05
CA PRO A 59 4.42 13.85 -11.34
C PRO A 59 5.02 14.03 -9.95
N PRO A 60 5.25 15.29 -9.51
CA PRO A 60 5.82 15.56 -8.20
C PRO A 60 4.91 15.02 -7.08
N ARG A 61 5.51 14.45 -6.04
CA ARG A 61 4.80 13.95 -4.86
C ARG A 61 4.81 14.99 -3.73
N GLN A 62 3.74 15.03 -2.96
CA GLN A 62 3.66 15.86 -1.76
C GLN A 62 4.71 15.48 -0.71
N PHE A 63 5.01 14.19 -0.61
CA PHE A 63 6.11 13.66 0.17
C PHE A 63 7.03 12.88 -0.78
N ARG A 64 8.18 13.48 -1.09
CA ARG A 64 9.09 12.98 -2.13
C ARG A 64 9.64 11.59 -1.80
N GLU A 65 9.87 11.32 -0.53
CA GLU A 65 10.44 10.11 0.00
C GLU A 65 9.40 8.97 0.20
N GLY A 66 8.14 9.20 -0.16
CA GLY A 66 7.02 8.29 0.14
C GLY A 66 7.20 6.90 -0.46
N THR A 67 7.67 6.79 -1.70
CA THR A 67 7.92 5.49 -2.34
C THR A 67 8.99 4.67 -1.62
N VAL A 68 10.06 5.33 -1.14
CA VAL A 68 11.12 4.68 -0.36
C VAL A 68 10.58 4.20 0.98
N LEU A 69 9.70 4.98 1.60
CA LEU A 69 9.06 4.59 2.86
C LEU A 69 8.23 3.31 2.67
N GLU A 70 7.36 3.27 1.67
CA GLU A 70 6.53 2.12 1.35
C GLU A 70 7.39 0.88 1.01
N LEU A 71 8.48 1.07 0.26
CA LEU A 71 9.44 0.02 -0.04
C LEU A 71 10.10 -0.55 1.22
N LEU A 72 10.47 0.28 2.19
CA LEU A 72 11.03 -0.20 3.46
C LEU A 72 10.00 -0.96 4.31
N VAL A 73 8.71 -0.60 4.24
CA VAL A 73 7.64 -1.38 4.87
C VAL A 73 7.59 -2.79 4.27
N LEU A 74 7.62 -2.90 2.93
CA LEU A 74 7.72 -4.21 2.26
C LEU A 74 8.98 -4.97 2.72
N CYS A 75 10.15 -4.34 2.72
CA CYS A 75 11.39 -4.98 3.18
C CYS A 75 11.27 -5.51 4.61
N ARG A 76 10.59 -4.77 5.48
CA ARG A 76 10.35 -5.18 6.87
C ARG A 76 9.45 -6.41 6.95
N ILE A 77 8.45 -6.51 6.10
CA ILE A 77 7.60 -7.70 6.00
C ILE A 77 8.41 -8.89 5.50
N LEU A 78 9.19 -8.72 4.43
CA LEU A 78 10.02 -9.78 3.86
C LEU A 78 11.05 -10.34 4.86
N ARG A 79 11.64 -9.48 5.71
CA ARG A 79 12.59 -9.90 6.76
C ARG A 79 12.00 -10.87 7.80
N ARG A 80 10.67 -10.95 7.87
CA ARG A 80 9.95 -11.87 8.78
C ARG A 80 9.66 -13.24 8.16
N GLY A 81 9.84 -13.39 6.84
CA GLY A 81 9.46 -14.57 6.04
C GLY A 81 10.65 -15.24 5.35
N GLU A 82 10.34 -16.08 4.39
CA GLU A 82 11.33 -16.89 3.66
C GLU A 82 12.19 -16.06 2.68
N ARG A 83 11.73 -14.84 2.30
CA ARG A 83 12.46 -13.94 1.38
C ARG A 83 13.33 -12.92 2.13
N HIS A 84 13.77 -13.25 3.35
CA HIS A 84 14.53 -12.35 4.23
C HIS A 84 15.91 -11.91 3.68
N ASP A 85 16.44 -12.60 2.68
CA ASP A 85 17.71 -12.36 1.99
C ASP A 85 17.55 -11.89 0.53
N HIS A 86 16.33 -11.55 0.10
CA HIS A 86 16.11 -11.11 -1.29
C HIS A 86 16.90 -9.83 -1.61
N PRO A 87 17.59 -9.74 -2.78
CA PRO A 87 18.48 -8.62 -3.14
C PRO A 87 17.80 -7.24 -3.13
N LEU A 88 16.48 -7.17 -3.34
CA LEU A 88 15.70 -5.94 -3.22
C LEU A 88 15.91 -5.26 -1.86
N ILE A 89 16.04 -6.04 -0.80
CA ILE A 89 16.16 -5.50 0.57
C ILE A 89 17.45 -4.70 0.72
N ASP A 90 18.58 -5.24 0.28
CA ASP A 90 19.86 -4.55 0.40
C ASP A 90 19.91 -3.29 -0.46
N GLY A 91 19.35 -3.35 -1.69
CA GLY A 91 19.23 -2.19 -2.58
C GLY A 91 18.32 -1.10 -1.99
N ALA A 92 17.18 -1.47 -1.42
CA ALA A 92 16.27 -0.54 -0.75
C ALA A 92 16.90 0.12 0.49
N LEU A 93 17.63 -0.67 1.29
CA LEU A 93 18.34 -0.16 2.46
C LEU A 93 19.45 0.82 2.09
N GLU A 94 20.21 0.56 1.02
CA GLU A 94 21.25 1.47 0.54
C GLU A 94 20.66 2.80 0.06
N LEU A 95 19.57 2.72 -0.74
CA LEU A 95 18.86 3.90 -1.22
C LEU A 95 18.32 4.73 -0.05
N ALA A 96 17.62 4.10 0.88
CA ALA A 96 17.04 4.78 2.02
C ALA A 96 18.11 5.35 2.98
N TYR A 97 19.20 4.62 3.21
CA TYR A 97 20.33 5.08 4.03
C TYR A 97 20.98 6.33 3.42
N THR A 98 21.24 6.32 2.12
CA THR A 98 21.78 7.46 1.39
C THR A 98 20.86 8.69 1.51
N LEU A 99 19.56 8.47 1.31
CA LEU A 99 18.55 9.52 1.42
C LEU A 99 18.50 10.12 2.83
N VAL A 100 18.41 9.28 3.86
CA VAL A 100 18.26 9.69 5.27
C VAL A 100 19.55 10.31 5.81
N SER A 101 20.71 9.94 5.28
CA SER A 101 22.01 10.50 5.66
C SER A 101 22.28 11.88 5.04
N ALA A 102 21.50 12.29 4.05
CA ALA A 102 21.71 13.57 3.37
C ALA A 102 21.41 14.76 4.30
N GLU A 103 22.23 15.82 4.21
CA GLU A 103 22.04 17.05 5.00
C GLU A 103 20.67 17.70 4.76
N SER A 104 20.17 17.65 3.51
CA SER A 104 18.85 18.16 3.15
C SER A 104 17.72 17.43 3.88
N PHE A 105 17.85 16.11 4.07
CA PHE A 105 16.90 15.32 4.86
C PHE A 105 16.97 15.71 6.33
N HIS A 106 18.16 15.84 6.90
CA HIS A 106 18.35 16.29 8.29
C HIS A 106 17.77 17.69 8.53
N ALA A 107 17.99 18.61 7.58
CA ALA A 107 17.41 19.94 7.65
C ALA A 107 15.88 19.91 7.60
N ALA A 108 15.30 19.08 6.71
CA ALA A 108 13.86 18.89 6.59
C ALA A 108 13.26 18.25 7.85
N LEU A 109 13.90 17.22 8.39
CA LEU A 109 13.50 16.54 9.62
C LEU A 109 13.49 17.53 10.82
N GLY A 110 14.54 18.35 10.92
CA GLY A 110 14.69 19.34 12.01
C GLY A 110 13.68 20.47 12.00
N ARG A 111 12.97 20.72 10.89
CA ARG A 111 11.89 21.71 10.84
C ARG A 111 10.65 21.31 11.65
N GLY A 112 10.43 20.00 11.88
CA GLY A 112 9.26 19.50 12.58
C GLY A 112 7.93 19.90 11.90
N ASP A 113 7.92 19.94 10.57
CA ASP A 113 6.76 20.28 9.76
C ASP A 113 5.72 19.13 9.71
N GLU A 114 4.66 19.32 8.93
CA GLU A 114 3.59 18.33 8.76
C GLU A 114 4.08 16.96 8.22
N LYS A 115 5.23 16.92 7.54
CA LYS A 115 5.85 15.70 7.00
C LYS A 115 6.82 15.03 7.99
N PHE A 116 7.00 15.62 9.18
CA PHE A 116 7.86 15.06 10.22
C PHE A 116 7.54 13.59 10.57
N PRO A 117 6.26 13.16 10.73
CA PRO A 117 5.93 11.77 11.03
C PRO A 117 6.48 10.78 10.00
N TYR A 118 6.34 11.09 8.71
CA TYR A 118 6.82 10.21 7.62
C TYR A 118 8.34 10.13 7.58
N ARG A 119 9.05 11.24 7.86
CA ARG A 119 10.50 11.22 7.98
C ARG A 119 10.97 10.45 9.22
N ALA A 120 10.28 10.59 10.34
CA ALA A 120 10.53 9.78 11.53
C ALA A 120 10.31 8.29 11.27
N TYR A 121 9.32 7.94 10.43
CA TYR A 121 9.04 6.57 10.03
C TYR A 121 10.20 5.97 9.22
N LEU A 122 10.75 6.70 8.25
CA LEU A 122 11.96 6.27 7.51
C LEU A 122 13.13 5.98 8.44
N VAL A 123 13.37 6.86 9.43
CA VAL A 123 14.43 6.67 10.42
C VAL A 123 14.17 5.43 11.29
N ALA A 124 12.92 5.22 11.72
CA ALA A 124 12.51 4.06 12.51
C ALA A 124 12.67 2.75 11.73
N LEU A 125 12.22 2.71 10.47
CA LEU A 125 12.34 1.53 9.60
C LEU A 125 13.79 1.15 9.33
N LEU A 126 14.66 2.11 9.04
CA LEU A 126 16.09 1.85 8.87
C LEU A 126 16.72 1.26 10.12
N ALA A 127 16.36 1.76 11.30
CA ALA A 127 16.86 1.22 12.56
C ALA A 127 16.37 -0.21 12.82
N ASP A 128 15.08 -0.47 12.61
CA ASP A 128 14.45 -1.79 12.76
C ASP A 128 15.02 -2.82 11.77
N LEU A 129 15.34 -2.38 10.55
CA LEU A 129 15.97 -3.20 9.51
C LEU A 129 17.49 -3.39 9.68
N GLY A 130 18.07 -2.89 10.79
CA GLY A 130 19.48 -3.10 11.13
C GLY A 130 20.45 -2.12 10.47
N ARG A 131 19.95 -1.01 9.89
CA ARG A 131 20.78 0.03 9.26
C ARG A 131 20.51 1.42 9.85
N PRO A 132 20.74 1.63 11.16
CA PRO A 132 20.39 2.88 11.82
C PRO A 132 21.22 4.08 11.31
N VAL A 133 20.60 5.26 11.35
CA VAL A 133 21.27 6.56 11.14
C VAL A 133 21.19 7.34 12.46
N PRO A 134 22.18 7.22 13.35
CA PRO A 134 22.12 7.76 14.73
C PRO A 134 21.85 9.26 14.78
N THR A 135 22.45 10.02 13.86
CA THR A 135 22.29 11.48 13.78
C THR A 135 20.84 11.88 13.41
N ALA A 136 20.18 11.12 12.53
CA ALA A 136 18.77 11.34 12.20
C ALA A 136 17.87 10.94 13.39
N ALA A 137 18.15 9.83 14.05
CA ALA A 137 17.40 9.42 15.24
C ALA A 137 17.49 10.43 16.38
N GLU A 138 18.67 11.03 16.61
CA GLU A 138 18.84 12.10 17.60
C GLU A 138 18.05 13.36 17.20
N ARG A 139 18.03 13.68 15.90
CA ARG A 139 17.22 14.79 15.39
C ARG A 139 15.73 14.58 15.62
N VAL A 140 15.24 13.32 15.42
CA VAL A 140 13.84 12.97 15.75
C VAL A 140 13.57 13.22 17.23
N ARG A 141 14.43 12.73 18.15
CA ARG A 141 14.26 12.95 19.58
C ARG A 141 14.25 14.42 19.95
N THR A 142 15.14 15.21 19.36
CA THR A 142 15.19 16.67 19.59
C THR A 142 13.87 17.32 19.20
N VAL A 143 13.33 17.03 18.01
CA VAL A 143 12.04 17.59 17.56
C VAL A 143 10.90 17.19 18.48
N LEU A 144 10.87 15.92 18.91
CA LEU A 144 9.84 15.41 19.82
C LEU A 144 9.87 16.08 21.19
N THR A 145 11.06 16.28 21.75
CA THR A 145 11.22 16.83 23.12
C THR A 145 11.05 18.35 23.15
N THR A 146 11.45 19.06 22.09
CA THR A 146 11.34 20.53 22.04
C THR A 146 10.02 21.03 21.47
N GLY A 147 9.24 20.16 20.80
CA GLY A 147 8.04 20.58 20.07
C GLY A 147 8.33 21.51 18.89
N CYS A 148 9.58 21.50 18.37
CA CYS A 148 10.00 22.33 17.26
C CYS A 148 9.09 22.14 16.04
N GLY A 149 8.76 23.22 15.33
CA GLY A 149 7.93 23.20 14.13
C GLY A 149 6.43 23.00 14.36
N GLY A 150 6.01 22.82 15.61
CA GLY A 150 4.58 22.71 15.95
C GLY A 150 3.92 21.40 15.51
N TRP A 151 4.70 20.35 15.19
CA TRP A 151 4.19 19.05 14.75
C TRP A 151 3.15 18.46 15.70
N ASN A 152 3.25 18.72 17.02
CA ASN A 152 2.36 18.25 18.06
C ASN A 152 1.07 19.07 18.19
N GLY A 153 1.05 20.33 17.69
CA GLY A 153 -0.11 21.19 17.65
C GLY A 153 -1.02 20.98 16.43
N THR A 154 -0.59 20.19 15.46
CA THR A 154 -1.38 19.89 14.26
C THR A 154 -2.51 18.95 14.61
N TRP A 155 -3.75 19.34 14.26
CA TRP A 155 -4.89 18.43 14.37
C TRP A 155 -4.67 17.19 13.50
N ARG A 156 -4.98 16.02 14.04
CA ARG A 156 -4.84 14.73 13.37
C ARG A 156 -6.09 13.88 13.54
N THR A 157 -6.41 13.12 12.51
CA THR A 157 -7.44 12.09 12.60
C THR A 157 -6.99 10.97 13.56
N PRO A 158 -7.93 10.17 14.11
CA PRO A 158 -7.56 8.99 14.90
C PRO A 158 -6.61 8.03 14.16
N LEU A 159 -6.80 7.83 12.85
CA LEU A 159 -5.89 7.04 12.02
C LEU A 159 -4.48 7.66 11.99
N SER A 160 -4.36 8.97 11.74
CA SER A 160 -3.05 9.64 11.70
C SER A 160 -2.35 9.62 13.07
N LEU A 161 -3.10 9.59 14.18
CA LEU A 161 -2.54 9.42 15.52
C LEU A 161 -2.09 7.98 15.76
N LEU A 162 -2.84 7.00 15.26
CA LEU A 162 -2.48 5.58 15.33
C LEU A 162 -1.20 5.29 14.54
N GLU A 163 -1.10 5.82 13.32
CA GLU A 163 0.11 5.77 12.50
C GLU A 163 1.30 6.39 13.23
N LEU A 164 1.14 7.62 13.73
CA LEU A 164 2.21 8.30 14.45
C LEU A 164 2.65 7.50 15.69
N ARG A 165 1.70 6.97 16.46
CA ARG A 165 2.01 6.10 17.59
C ARG A 165 2.81 4.87 17.17
N TYR A 166 2.36 4.19 16.12
CA TYR A 166 3.06 3.04 15.55
C TYR A 166 4.52 3.40 15.16
N VAL A 167 4.72 4.53 14.48
CA VAL A 167 6.03 5.02 14.08
C VAL A 167 6.94 5.28 15.28
N LEU A 168 6.41 5.95 16.32
CA LEU A 168 7.19 6.28 17.51
C LEU A 168 7.55 5.03 18.33
N GLU A 169 6.64 4.06 18.42
CA GLU A 169 6.92 2.77 19.06
C GLU A 169 7.96 1.96 18.28
N LEU A 170 7.84 1.88 16.95
CA LEU A 170 8.81 1.21 16.08
C LEU A 170 10.22 1.79 16.25
N GLY A 171 10.34 3.12 16.25
CA GLY A 171 11.61 3.82 16.41
C GLY A 171 12.11 3.91 17.87
N GLN A 172 11.37 3.37 18.83
CA GLN A 172 11.64 3.51 20.28
C GLN A 172 11.83 4.99 20.66
N PHE A 173 10.99 5.86 20.09
CA PHE A 173 10.99 7.29 20.37
C PHE A 173 10.06 7.62 21.54
N PRO A 174 10.38 8.66 22.33
CA PRO A 174 9.47 9.14 23.37
C PRO A 174 8.13 9.57 22.78
N ASN A 175 7.03 9.11 23.40
CA ASN A 175 5.70 9.57 23.04
C ASN A 175 4.75 9.58 24.23
N SER A 176 3.74 10.47 24.17
CA SER A 176 2.66 10.60 25.14
C SER A 176 1.28 10.48 24.47
N LEU A 177 1.23 9.85 23.30
CA LEU A 177 -0.01 9.66 22.54
C LEU A 177 -0.96 8.71 23.28
N PRO A 178 -2.28 8.81 23.05
CA PRO A 178 -3.25 7.87 23.58
C PRO A 178 -2.89 6.43 23.21
N SER A 179 -3.33 5.46 24.00
CA SER A 179 -3.06 4.05 23.74
C SER A 179 -3.62 3.60 22.38
N THR A 180 -3.07 2.52 21.81
CA THR A 180 -3.61 1.92 20.57
C THR A 180 -5.09 1.58 20.73
N ALA A 181 -5.51 1.06 21.89
CA ALA A 181 -6.92 0.74 22.15
C ALA A 181 -7.81 1.98 22.16
N ASP A 182 -7.37 3.08 22.80
CA ASP A 182 -8.11 4.34 22.82
C ASP A 182 -8.24 4.96 21.43
N LEU A 183 -7.19 4.84 20.60
CA LEU A 183 -7.22 5.34 19.23
C LEU A 183 -8.13 4.49 18.35
N LEU A 184 -8.05 3.17 18.45
CA LEU A 184 -8.91 2.24 17.71
C LEU A 184 -10.40 2.48 17.96
N SER A 185 -10.77 2.71 19.22
CA SER A 185 -12.18 2.99 19.60
C SER A 185 -12.77 4.24 18.93
N ARG A 186 -11.96 5.04 18.26
CA ARG A 186 -12.33 6.30 17.58
C ARG A 186 -12.13 6.24 16.07
N THR A 187 -11.80 5.07 15.53
CA THR A 187 -11.59 4.86 14.09
C THR A 187 -12.82 4.24 13.43
N ILE A 188 -12.80 4.19 12.11
CA ILE A 188 -13.82 3.56 11.29
C ILE A 188 -14.04 2.06 11.62
N VAL A 189 -13.01 1.37 12.14
CA VAL A 189 -13.08 -0.06 12.51
C VAL A 189 -14.13 -0.35 13.58
N THR A 190 -14.39 0.59 14.47
CA THR A 190 -15.39 0.43 15.55
C THR A 190 -16.71 1.12 15.26
N ALA A 191 -16.81 1.84 14.14
CA ALA A 191 -18.02 2.60 13.76
C ALA A 191 -19.11 1.75 13.10
N GLY A 192 -18.84 0.46 12.79
CA GLY A 192 -19.77 -0.42 12.08
C GLY A 192 -20.14 0.10 10.68
N PRO A 193 -19.14 0.34 9.79
CA PRO A 193 -19.41 1.00 8.51
C PRO A 193 -20.22 0.10 7.57
N ASP A 194 -21.22 0.68 6.90
CA ASP A 194 -21.95 -0.01 5.84
C ASP A 194 -21.12 0.04 4.54
N PRO A 195 -20.78 -1.12 3.96
CA PRO A 195 -19.90 -1.18 2.77
C PRO A 195 -20.48 -0.46 1.54
N LEU A 196 -21.81 -0.25 1.47
CA LEU A 196 -22.45 0.42 0.33
C LEU A 196 -22.18 1.94 0.30
N TYR A 197 -21.80 2.52 1.41
CA TYR A 197 -21.61 3.98 1.53
C TYR A 197 -20.14 4.38 1.70
N LEU A 198 -19.24 3.42 1.81
CA LEU A 198 -17.81 3.71 1.92
C LEU A 198 -17.23 4.15 0.58
N ARG A 199 -16.51 5.27 0.60
CA ARG A 199 -15.68 5.75 -0.50
C ARG A 199 -14.30 5.11 -0.44
N ASP A 200 -13.57 5.16 -1.53
CA ASP A 200 -12.22 4.57 -1.62
C ASP A 200 -11.28 5.09 -0.52
N ASP A 201 -11.31 6.39 -0.22
CA ASP A 201 -10.48 6.99 0.85
C ASP A 201 -10.85 6.47 2.26
N GLU A 202 -12.09 6.09 2.49
CA GLU A 202 -12.56 5.48 3.73
C GLU A 202 -12.19 3.99 3.81
N VAL A 203 -12.18 3.29 2.67
CA VAL A 203 -11.69 1.91 2.60
C VAL A 203 -10.18 1.86 2.82
N TYR A 204 -9.39 2.78 2.21
CA TYR A 204 -7.98 2.95 2.56
C TYR A 204 -7.77 3.27 4.04
N ALA A 205 -8.61 4.10 4.64
CA ALA A 205 -8.54 4.36 6.08
C ALA A 205 -8.80 3.10 6.91
N LEU A 206 -9.75 2.26 6.51
CA LEU A 206 -10.06 0.98 7.15
C LEU A 206 -8.85 0.04 7.12
N THR A 207 -8.26 -0.20 5.95
CA THR A 207 -7.12 -1.10 5.77
C THR A 207 -5.90 -0.61 6.54
N HIS A 208 -5.61 0.69 6.50
CA HIS A 208 -4.48 1.28 7.21
C HIS A 208 -4.63 1.23 8.75
N VAL A 209 -5.86 1.37 9.28
CA VAL A 209 -6.09 1.11 10.71
C VAL A 209 -5.70 -0.31 11.09
N VAL A 210 -6.09 -1.29 10.27
CA VAL A 210 -5.71 -2.69 10.50
C VAL A 210 -4.19 -2.87 10.39
N PHE A 211 -3.54 -2.28 9.38
CA PHE A 211 -2.09 -2.38 9.18
C PHE A 211 -1.30 -1.88 10.39
N TYR A 212 -1.58 -0.67 10.87
CA TYR A 212 -0.87 -0.12 12.02
C TYR A 212 -1.21 -0.82 13.34
N ALA A 213 -2.44 -1.27 13.53
CA ALA A 213 -2.85 -1.98 14.72
C ALA A 213 -2.24 -3.40 14.82
N THR A 214 -2.09 -4.06 13.66
CA THR A 214 -1.57 -5.43 13.57
C THR A 214 -0.09 -5.51 13.23
N ASP A 215 0.57 -4.36 13.05
CA ASP A 215 1.94 -4.33 12.53
C ASP A 215 2.06 -5.13 11.21
N PHE A 216 1.17 -4.84 10.26
CA PHE A 216 1.09 -5.53 8.96
C PHE A 216 1.02 -7.05 9.14
N ALA A 217 0.01 -7.53 9.84
CA ALA A 217 -0.25 -8.94 10.15
C ALA A 217 0.79 -9.63 11.05
N ALA A 218 1.74 -8.90 11.66
CA ALA A 218 2.69 -9.49 12.62
C ALA A 218 2.07 -9.78 13.99
N ARG A 219 0.97 -9.08 14.32
CA ARG A 219 0.24 -9.21 15.59
C ARG A 219 -1.24 -9.50 15.27
N SER A 220 -1.88 -10.33 16.10
CA SER A 220 -3.31 -10.54 16.01
C SER A 220 -4.09 -9.34 16.55
N MET A 221 -5.22 -9.06 15.94
CA MET A 221 -6.21 -8.09 16.40
C MET A 221 -7.57 -8.76 16.38
N HIS A 222 -8.33 -8.58 17.47
CA HIS A 222 -9.70 -9.02 17.51
C HIS A 222 -10.62 -7.91 16.99
N ILE A 223 -11.47 -8.23 16.02
CA ILE A 223 -12.47 -7.32 15.47
C ILE A 223 -13.84 -7.99 15.47
N ASP A 224 -14.88 -7.18 15.33
CA ASP A 224 -16.25 -7.66 15.23
C ASP A 224 -16.42 -8.52 13.97
N PRO A 225 -17.10 -9.68 14.03
CA PRO A 225 -17.43 -10.49 12.85
C PRO A 225 -18.16 -9.71 11.75
N GLU A 226 -19.02 -8.75 12.10
CA GLU A 226 -19.71 -7.90 11.12
C GLU A 226 -18.72 -7.06 10.29
N LEU A 227 -17.63 -6.62 10.88
CA LEU A 227 -16.59 -5.90 10.14
C LEU A 227 -15.82 -6.83 9.19
N ILE A 228 -15.61 -8.09 9.57
CA ILE A 228 -15.02 -9.10 8.66
C ILE A 228 -15.92 -9.27 7.42
N ASP A 229 -17.21 -9.35 7.60
CA ASP A 229 -18.17 -9.50 6.50
C ASP A 229 -18.26 -8.22 5.65
N THR A 230 -18.15 -7.04 6.26
CA THR A 230 -17.98 -5.76 5.55
C THR A 230 -16.75 -5.77 4.67
N MET A 231 -15.58 -6.17 5.21
CA MET A 231 -14.33 -6.24 4.45
C MET A 231 -14.40 -7.28 3.31
N ARG A 232 -15.09 -8.41 3.51
CA ARG A 232 -15.33 -9.41 2.45
C ARG A 232 -16.22 -8.86 1.34
N THR A 233 -17.24 -8.09 1.69
CA THR A 233 -18.14 -7.44 0.73
C THR A 233 -17.36 -6.40 -0.11
N LEU A 234 -16.55 -5.58 0.54
CA LEU A 234 -15.67 -4.62 -0.13
C LEU A 234 -14.67 -5.34 -1.05
N LEU A 235 -14.05 -6.43 -0.59
CA LEU A 235 -13.16 -7.24 -1.43
C LEU A 235 -13.87 -7.72 -2.69
N GLY A 236 -15.10 -8.23 -2.58
CA GLY A 236 -15.91 -8.63 -3.73
C GLY A 236 -16.18 -7.47 -4.69
N THR A 237 -16.46 -6.29 -4.15
CA THR A 237 -16.69 -5.07 -4.94
C THR A 237 -15.45 -4.66 -5.73
N TYR A 238 -14.28 -4.56 -5.08
CA TYR A 238 -13.06 -4.13 -5.77
C TYR A 238 -12.52 -5.19 -6.73
N LEU A 239 -12.71 -6.48 -6.45
CA LEU A 239 -12.44 -7.54 -7.43
C LEU A 239 -13.32 -7.40 -8.67
N ALA A 240 -14.61 -7.09 -8.51
CA ALA A 240 -15.53 -6.87 -9.63
C ALA A 240 -15.19 -5.61 -10.44
N LEU A 241 -14.64 -4.57 -9.78
CA LEU A 241 -14.16 -3.36 -10.42
C LEU A 241 -12.78 -3.53 -11.09
N GLY A 242 -12.07 -4.62 -10.81
CA GLY A 242 -10.71 -4.83 -11.28
C GLY A 242 -9.66 -3.97 -10.57
N ASP A 243 -10.01 -3.39 -9.42
CA ASP A 243 -9.09 -2.60 -8.60
C ASP A 243 -8.26 -3.54 -7.71
N MET A 244 -7.08 -3.91 -8.20
CA MET A 244 -6.17 -4.82 -7.50
C MET A 244 -5.43 -4.16 -6.33
N ASP A 245 -5.45 -2.84 -6.26
CA ASP A 245 -4.83 -2.08 -5.17
C ASP A 245 -5.62 -2.26 -3.88
N LEU A 246 -6.86 -1.81 -3.86
CA LEU A 246 -7.75 -2.00 -2.71
C LEU A 246 -8.08 -3.48 -2.44
N ALA A 247 -8.17 -4.31 -3.49
CA ALA A 247 -8.33 -5.75 -3.29
C ALA A 247 -7.13 -6.37 -2.56
N GLY A 248 -5.91 -5.97 -2.89
CA GLY A 248 -4.70 -6.43 -2.22
C GLY A 248 -4.61 -5.97 -0.77
N GLU A 249 -4.93 -4.69 -0.50
CA GLU A 249 -4.98 -4.16 0.87
C GLU A 249 -6.04 -4.86 1.74
N LEU A 250 -7.23 -5.11 1.17
CA LEU A 250 -8.29 -5.86 1.87
C LEU A 250 -7.90 -7.31 2.12
N LEU A 251 -7.19 -7.97 1.20
CA LEU A 251 -6.67 -9.32 1.41
C LEU A 251 -5.65 -9.36 2.54
N LEU A 252 -4.69 -8.42 2.58
CA LEU A 252 -3.74 -8.31 3.67
C LEU A 252 -4.43 -8.04 5.01
N SER A 253 -5.42 -7.13 5.01
CA SER A 253 -6.19 -6.79 6.21
C SER A 253 -7.02 -7.97 6.73
N LEU A 254 -7.76 -8.66 5.84
CA LEU A 254 -8.52 -9.86 6.20
C LEU A 254 -7.60 -10.95 6.74
N HIS A 255 -6.44 -11.16 6.08
CA HIS A 255 -5.45 -12.12 6.57
C HIS A 255 -4.93 -11.78 7.97
N ALA A 256 -4.72 -10.50 8.27
CA ALA A 256 -4.23 -10.04 9.57
C ALA A 256 -5.22 -10.28 10.72
N VAL A 257 -6.53 -10.15 10.46
CA VAL A 257 -7.57 -10.24 11.51
C VAL A 257 -8.31 -11.57 11.54
N HIS A 258 -8.35 -12.28 10.42
CA HIS A 258 -9.04 -13.56 10.27
C HIS A 258 -8.28 -14.46 9.28
N PRO A 259 -7.11 -15.00 9.68
CA PRO A 259 -6.31 -15.85 8.80
C PRO A 259 -7.07 -17.13 8.49
N GLY A 260 -7.41 -17.32 7.24
CA GLY A 260 -8.14 -18.47 6.71
C GLY A 260 -8.86 -18.13 5.42
N ASP A 261 -8.79 -19.04 4.46
CA ASP A 261 -9.42 -18.81 3.17
C ASP A 261 -10.92 -19.12 3.21
N CYS A 262 -11.70 -18.21 2.68
CA CYS A 262 -13.09 -18.42 2.27
C CYS A 262 -13.18 -18.23 0.74
N THR A 263 -14.34 -18.50 0.16
CA THR A 263 -14.52 -18.42 -1.30
C THR A 263 -14.08 -17.09 -1.89
N ILE A 264 -14.41 -15.96 -1.24
CA ILE A 264 -14.07 -14.64 -1.77
C ILE A 264 -12.57 -14.33 -1.62
N THR A 265 -11.94 -14.70 -0.50
CA THR A 265 -10.50 -14.50 -0.33
C THR A 265 -9.70 -15.42 -1.26
N ALA A 266 -10.11 -16.68 -1.43
CA ALA A 266 -9.50 -17.58 -2.41
C ALA A 266 -9.56 -17.01 -3.83
N HIS A 267 -10.74 -16.46 -4.23
CA HIS A 267 -10.89 -15.77 -5.51
C HIS A 267 -10.01 -14.52 -5.61
N GLY A 268 -9.85 -13.78 -4.52
CA GLY A 268 -8.98 -12.61 -4.45
C GLY A 268 -7.51 -12.97 -4.70
N TRP A 269 -6.98 -13.99 -4.04
CA TRP A 269 -5.61 -14.47 -4.25
C TRP A 269 -5.36 -14.91 -5.69
N ASP A 270 -6.29 -15.65 -6.27
CA ASP A 270 -6.25 -16.05 -7.66
C ASP A 270 -6.28 -14.84 -8.62
N SER A 271 -7.07 -13.81 -8.28
CA SER A 271 -7.17 -12.61 -9.09
C SER A 271 -5.89 -11.80 -9.08
N LEU A 272 -5.26 -11.58 -7.92
CA LEU A 272 -3.94 -10.96 -7.84
C LEU A 272 -2.91 -11.69 -8.70
N ALA A 273 -2.89 -13.03 -8.62
CA ALA A 273 -1.94 -13.84 -9.40
C ALA A 273 -2.16 -13.72 -10.92
N ARG A 274 -3.41 -13.58 -11.36
CA ARG A 274 -3.76 -13.44 -12.78
C ARG A 274 -3.57 -12.04 -13.35
N HIS A 275 -3.71 -10.99 -12.52
CA HIS A 275 -3.63 -9.60 -12.99
C HIS A 275 -2.21 -9.05 -13.10
N ARG A 276 -1.19 -9.87 -12.95
CA ARG A 276 0.20 -9.44 -13.15
C ARG A 276 0.55 -9.34 -14.64
N LEU A 277 1.40 -8.40 -14.97
CA LEU A 277 2.07 -8.32 -16.27
C LEU A 277 3.12 -9.42 -16.40
N SER A 278 3.58 -9.69 -17.64
CA SER A 278 4.63 -10.69 -17.91
C SER A 278 5.92 -10.43 -17.13
N GLU A 279 6.25 -9.17 -16.90
CA GLU A 279 7.44 -8.72 -16.17
C GLU A 279 7.29 -8.80 -14.64
N GLY A 280 6.12 -9.15 -14.12
CA GLY A 280 5.87 -9.34 -12.69
C GLY A 280 5.15 -8.19 -11.99
N ALA A 281 4.98 -7.04 -12.63
CA ALA A 281 4.21 -5.93 -12.06
C ALA A 281 2.72 -6.27 -11.93
N VAL A 282 2.09 -5.79 -10.87
CA VAL A 282 0.63 -5.81 -10.73
C VAL A 282 0.11 -4.41 -11.06
N PRO A 283 -0.73 -4.26 -12.12
CA PRO A 283 -1.27 -2.98 -12.51
C PRO A 283 -2.15 -2.37 -11.43
N GLY A 284 -1.94 -1.09 -11.16
CA GLY A 284 -2.85 -0.28 -10.36
C GLY A 284 -4.02 0.26 -11.19
N PRO A 285 -5.02 0.90 -10.56
CA PRO A 285 -6.25 1.35 -11.23
C PRO A 285 -6.02 2.41 -12.30
N LEU A 286 -4.87 3.09 -12.30
CA LEU A 286 -4.51 4.10 -13.31
C LEU A 286 -3.72 3.53 -14.50
N PHE A 287 -3.40 2.24 -14.51
CA PHE A 287 -2.67 1.62 -15.61
C PHE A 287 -3.58 1.39 -16.82
N ASP A 288 -3.17 1.93 -17.95
CA ASP A 288 -3.85 1.72 -19.25
C ASP A 288 -2.87 0.99 -20.21
N PRO A 289 -3.14 -0.27 -20.56
CA PRO A 289 -2.27 -1.04 -21.44
C PRO A 289 -2.21 -0.47 -22.87
N VAL A 290 -3.26 0.19 -23.35
CA VAL A 290 -3.27 0.82 -24.68
C VAL A 290 -2.34 2.03 -24.69
N ARG A 291 -2.44 2.87 -23.66
CA ARG A 291 -1.53 4.00 -23.50
C ARG A 291 -0.10 3.53 -23.35
N TRP A 292 0.15 2.52 -22.51
CA TRP A 292 1.49 1.97 -22.30
C TRP A 292 2.12 1.46 -23.59
N SER A 293 1.38 0.69 -24.40
CA SER A 293 1.88 0.14 -25.67
C SER A 293 2.28 1.20 -26.70
N GLY A 294 1.76 2.42 -26.59
CA GLY A 294 2.10 3.56 -27.41
C GLY A 294 3.34 4.34 -26.97
N LEU A 295 3.83 4.07 -25.76
CA LEU A 295 5.01 4.74 -25.18
C LEU A 295 6.30 4.00 -25.57
N ARG A 296 7.46 4.70 -25.48
CA ARG A 296 8.73 4.13 -25.85
C ARG A 296 9.80 4.39 -24.78
N ALA A 297 10.74 3.45 -24.68
CA ALA A 297 11.92 3.55 -23.85
C ALA A 297 11.59 3.96 -22.39
N GLU A 298 12.35 4.86 -21.84
CA GLU A 298 12.28 5.31 -20.44
C GLU A 298 10.92 5.92 -20.06
N VAL A 299 10.16 6.49 -21.03
CA VAL A 299 8.80 7.00 -20.78
C VAL A 299 7.82 5.86 -20.51
N ALA A 300 7.95 4.74 -21.22
CA ALA A 300 7.14 3.54 -20.99
C ALA A 300 7.46 2.91 -19.62
N GLU A 301 8.74 2.86 -19.26
CA GLU A 301 9.17 2.36 -17.95
C GLU A 301 8.66 3.26 -16.81
N ALA A 302 8.82 4.58 -16.93
CA ALA A 302 8.30 5.55 -15.97
C ALA A 302 6.79 5.41 -15.79
N TYR A 303 6.04 5.28 -16.89
CA TYR A 303 4.59 5.11 -16.83
C TYR A 303 4.21 3.80 -16.13
N ALA A 304 4.84 2.67 -16.51
CA ALA A 304 4.59 1.38 -15.88
C ALA A 304 4.93 1.43 -14.38
N PHE A 305 6.09 2.00 -14.02
CA PHE A 305 6.46 2.16 -12.62
C PHE A 305 5.46 3.05 -11.87
N GLY A 306 5.17 4.24 -12.41
CA GLY A 306 4.28 5.21 -11.76
C GLY A 306 2.86 4.69 -11.49
N THR A 307 2.38 3.73 -12.32
CA THR A 307 1.03 3.19 -12.23
C THR A 307 0.93 1.79 -11.63
N CYS A 308 2.07 1.10 -11.42
CA CYS A 308 2.06 -0.29 -10.93
C CYS A 308 2.82 -0.50 -9.61
N HIS A 309 3.79 0.37 -9.24
CA HIS A 309 4.69 0.11 -8.11
C HIS A 309 3.95 -0.11 -6.78
N HIS A 310 2.98 0.74 -6.47
CA HIS A 310 2.22 0.64 -5.22
C HIS A 310 1.44 -0.67 -5.14
N THR A 311 0.61 -0.95 -6.14
CA THR A 311 -0.18 -2.20 -6.20
C THR A 311 0.70 -3.45 -6.21
N THR A 312 1.88 -3.39 -6.88
CA THR A 312 2.86 -4.50 -6.84
C THR A 312 3.42 -4.70 -5.44
N MET A 313 3.75 -3.63 -4.71
CA MET A 313 4.20 -3.73 -3.31
C MET A 313 3.09 -4.27 -2.40
N VAL A 314 1.85 -3.80 -2.53
CA VAL A 314 0.70 -4.29 -1.77
C VAL A 314 0.48 -5.79 -2.01
N ALA A 315 0.49 -6.23 -3.27
CA ALA A 315 0.38 -7.64 -3.63
C ALA A 315 1.51 -8.48 -3.01
N ALA A 316 2.76 -7.98 -3.08
CA ALA A 316 3.91 -8.66 -2.48
C ALA A 316 3.80 -8.75 -0.95
N MET A 317 3.36 -7.68 -0.26
CA MET A 317 3.13 -7.69 1.19
C MET A 317 2.08 -8.73 1.58
N ALA A 318 0.94 -8.73 0.87
CA ALA A 318 -0.18 -9.63 1.15
C ALA A 318 0.23 -11.11 0.97
N VAL A 319 0.91 -11.43 -0.14
CA VAL A 319 1.36 -12.80 -0.41
C VAL A 319 2.46 -13.23 0.56
N ALA A 320 3.43 -12.36 0.88
CA ALA A 320 4.49 -12.67 1.83
C ALA A 320 3.94 -13.03 3.23
N GLU A 321 2.95 -12.29 3.71
CA GLU A 321 2.33 -12.58 5.01
C GLU A 321 1.48 -13.86 4.96
N ARG A 322 0.78 -14.12 3.87
CA ARG A 322 0.03 -15.37 3.67
C ARG A 322 0.97 -16.59 3.68
N GLU A 323 2.08 -16.55 2.93
CA GLU A 323 3.08 -17.63 2.89
C GLU A 323 3.68 -17.84 4.28
N ARG A 324 4.06 -16.76 4.98
CA ARG A 324 4.59 -16.82 6.35
C ARG A 324 3.62 -17.48 7.33
N HIS A 325 2.31 -17.24 7.18
CA HIS A 325 1.30 -17.87 8.02
C HIS A 325 1.20 -19.37 7.73
N HIS A 326 1.15 -19.76 6.47
CA HIS A 326 1.07 -21.17 6.07
C HIS A 326 2.29 -21.98 6.53
N ALA A 327 3.49 -21.40 6.49
CA ALA A 327 4.72 -22.03 6.97
C ALA A 327 4.73 -22.28 8.50
N ARG A 328 3.84 -21.64 9.26
CA ARG A 328 3.73 -21.80 10.73
C ARG A 328 2.65 -22.81 11.16
N ILE A 329 1.80 -23.23 10.26
CA ILE A 329 0.79 -24.25 10.52
C ILE A 329 1.48 -25.61 10.32
N PRO A 330 1.61 -26.45 11.38
CA PRO A 330 2.31 -27.73 11.32
C PRO A 330 1.58 -28.75 10.45
#